data_95ce93bac5c403cb0cb40808e75688c9
#
_entry.id   95ce93bac5c403cb0cb40808e75688c9
#
_cell.length_a   1.000
_cell.length_b   1.000
_cell.length_c   1.000
_cell.angle_alpha   90.00
_cell.angle_beta   90.00
_cell.angle_gamma   90.00
#
_symmetry.space_group_name_H-M   'P 1'
#
loop_
_entity.id
_entity.type
_entity.pdbx_description
1 polymer ?
#
loop_
_entity_poly.entity_id
_entity_poly.type
_entity_poly.pdbx_seq_one_letter_code
_entity_poly.pdbx_strand_id
1 'polypeptide(L)'
;MKFKKISFLVSCVLLVSVSCSDYQKLLNSDDTSEKYKQAEVFYNNGEYRKANRLFEQIVPKYRGKPQAQRIIFFFADSYFQSKSYSLAAYQYENFVKSYPKSDRIQEATFKAAKSYYFQSPTYSLDQEETYEAIEKLQIFINLYPSSEYAAEANQMIAELQEKLEKKDFEIAKQYYTIRDYKSAIKANDNFVAGFPGTKLREEALYVKFLALYEIATNSVLSKKEARLKELQQQYALILRYYPETLFMEDLNGKMEKVNKELEQFNTTTTLSK
;
A
#
# COMPACT_ATOMS: atom_id res chain seq x y z
N MET A 1 44.45 -19.14 -24.14
CA MET A 1 43.52 -18.64 -23.10
C MET A 1 42.04 -18.95 -23.36
N LYS A 2 41.52 -19.07 -24.56
CA LYS A 2 40.11 -19.37 -24.88
C LYS A 2 39.66 -20.78 -24.43
N PHE A 3 40.50 -21.82 -24.58
CA PHE A 3 40.15 -23.20 -24.22
C PHE A 3 39.93 -23.43 -22.69
N LYS A 4 40.69 -22.74 -21.80
CA LYS A 4 40.50 -22.85 -20.33
C LYS A 4 39.18 -22.23 -19.88
N LYS A 5 38.70 -21.14 -20.54
CA LYS A 5 37.39 -20.54 -20.20
C LYS A 5 36.22 -21.39 -20.66
N ILE A 6 36.34 -22.09 -21.80
CA ILE A 6 35.29 -23.00 -22.28
C ILE A 6 35.22 -24.23 -21.40
N SER A 7 36.34 -24.81 -20.98
CA SER A 7 36.38 -25.96 -20.05
C SER A 7 35.77 -25.62 -18.70
N PHE A 8 35.98 -24.41 -18.17
CA PHE A 8 35.38 -23.96 -16.91
C PHE A 8 33.86 -23.76 -17.04
N LEU A 9 33.38 -23.20 -18.19
CA LEU A 9 31.96 -23.00 -18.46
C LEU A 9 31.23 -24.34 -18.60
N VAL A 10 31.82 -25.32 -19.30
CA VAL A 10 31.25 -26.67 -19.46
C VAL A 10 31.19 -27.42 -18.13
N SER A 11 32.22 -27.24 -17.25
CA SER A 11 32.24 -27.84 -15.92
C SER A 11 31.13 -27.26 -15.02
N CYS A 12 30.87 -25.96 -15.07
CA CYS A 12 29.77 -25.32 -14.32
C CYS A 12 28.39 -25.80 -14.81
N VAL A 13 28.19 -25.99 -16.12
CA VAL A 13 26.91 -26.47 -16.69
C VAL A 13 26.65 -27.93 -16.26
N LEU A 14 27.68 -28.78 -16.20
CA LEU A 14 27.55 -30.17 -15.74
C LEU A 14 27.18 -30.29 -14.24
N LEU A 15 27.70 -29.39 -13.39
CA LEU A 15 27.35 -29.37 -11.97
C LEU A 15 25.91 -28.98 -11.69
N VAL A 16 25.34 -28.08 -12.50
CA VAL A 16 23.94 -27.67 -12.38
C VAL A 16 22.95 -28.77 -12.81
N SER A 17 23.34 -29.59 -13.79
CA SER A 17 22.45 -30.67 -14.29
C SER A 17 22.34 -31.86 -13.32
N VAL A 18 23.36 -32.15 -12.52
CA VAL A 18 23.32 -33.26 -11.53
C VAL A 18 22.38 -32.92 -10.36
N SER A 19 22.41 -31.68 -9.85
CA SER A 19 21.54 -31.25 -8.75
C SER A 19 20.05 -31.31 -9.10
N CYS A 20 19.70 -31.05 -10.35
CA CYS A 20 18.30 -31.13 -10.82
C CYS A 20 17.79 -32.57 -10.89
N SER A 21 18.66 -33.55 -11.15
CA SER A 21 18.32 -34.97 -11.20
C SER A 21 17.93 -35.54 -9.83
N ASP A 22 18.68 -35.21 -8.77
CA ASP A 22 18.42 -35.79 -7.45
C ASP A 22 17.20 -35.22 -6.76
N TYR A 23 16.93 -33.92 -6.96
CA TYR A 23 15.69 -33.32 -6.50
C TYR A 23 14.46 -33.93 -7.20
N GLN A 24 14.54 -34.21 -8.52
CA GLN A 24 13.46 -34.86 -9.26
C GLN A 24 13.22 -36.31 -8.79
N LYS A 25 14.27 -37.06 -8.48
CA LYS A 25 14.15 -38.40 -7.88
C LYS A 25 13.47 -38.33 -6.51
N LEU A 26 13.83 -37.33 -5.69
CA LEU A 26 13.18 -37.10 -4.40
C LEU A 26 11.70 -36.79 -4.52
N LEU A 27 11.31 -35.93 -5.46
CA LEU A 27 9.89 -35.60 -5.72
C LEU A 27 9.05 -36.84 -6.09
N ASN A 28 9.67 -37.78 -6.82
CA ASN A 28 8.99 -39.01 -7.26
C ASN A 28 9.11 -40.16 -6.24
N SER A 29 9.89 -40.01 -5.18
CA SER A 29 10.02 -41.01 -4.11
C SER A 29 8.73 -41.06 -3.26
N ASP A 30 8.46 -42.23 -2.68
CA ASP A 30 7.42 -42.40 -1.67
C ASP A 30 7.90 -42.19 -0.24
N ASP A 31 9.22 -41.97 -0.04
CA ASP A 31 9.82 -41.78 1.26
C ASP A 31 9.49 -40.39 1.82
N THR A 32 8.46 -40.36 2.66
CA THR A 32 8.00 -39.12 3.32
C THR A 32 8.97 -38.61 4.37
N SER A 33 9.79 -39.51 4.97
CA SER A 33 10.77 -39.10 5.98
C SER A 33 11.94 -38.35 5.33
N GLU A 34 12.44 -38.90 4.21
CA GLU A 34 13.52 -38.24 3.46
C GLU A 34 13.01 -36.93 2.83
N LYS A 35 11.81 -36.90 2.28
CA LYS A 35 11.18 -35.65 1.80
C LYS A 35 11.12 -34.59 2.90
N TYR A 36 10.75 -34.97 4.12
CA TYR A 36 10.68 -34.01 5.23
C TYR A 36 12.06 -33.45 5.55
N LYS A 37 13.09 -34.31 5.72
CA LYS A 37 14.44 -33.85 5.99
C LYS A 37 14.96 -32.91 4.91
N GLN A 38 14.80 -33.28 3.65
CA GLN A 38 15.24 -32.43 2.53
C GLN A 38 14.45 -31.15 2.39
N ALA A 39 13.13 -31.16 2.69
CA ALA A 39 12.33 -29.94 2.74
C ALA A 39 12.86 -28.94 3.78
N GLU A 40 13.27 -29.41 4.97
CA GLU A 40 13.90 -28.55 5.98
C GLU A 40 15.28 -28.03 5.52
N VAL A 41 16.07 -28.85 4.85
CA VAL A 41 17.36 -28.42 4.27
C VAL A 41 17.15 -27.33 3.23
N PHE A 42 16.25 -27.54 2.26
CA PHE A 42 15.93 -26.54 1.25
C PHE A 42 15.37 -25.25 1.85
N TYR A 43 14.51 -25.37 2.86
CA TYR A 43 13.95 -24.22 3.57
C TYR A 43 15.05 -23.39 4.25
N ASN A 44 15.94 -24.05 4.99
CA ASN A 44 17.05 -23.39 5.70
C ASN A 44 18.08 -22.76 4.75
N ASN A 45 18.22 -23.29 3.55
CA ASN A 45 19.09 -22.75 2.50
C ASN A 45 18.42 -21.61 1.68
N GLY A 46 17.16 -21.23 1.99
CA GLY A 46 16.44 -20.22 1.24
C GLY A 46 15.83 -20.70 -0.08
N GLU A 47 15.89 -22.00 -0.35
CA GLU A 47 15.34 -22.63 -1.55
C GLU A 47 13.83 -22.92 -1.37
N TYR A 48 13.08 -21.89 -0.97
CA TYR A 48 11.68 -22.01 -0.50
C TYR A 48 10.75 -22.68 -1.49
N ARG A 49 10.94 -22.48 -2.80
CA ARG A 49 10.11 -23.13 -3.83
C ARG A 49 10.31 -24.65 -3.87
N LYS A 50 11.54 -25.12 -3.65
CA LYS A 50 11.82 -26.56 -3.57
C LYS A 50 11.26 -27.15 -2.28
N ALA A 51 11.49 -26.47 -1.14
CA ALA A 51 10.94 -26.83 0.14
C ALA A 51 9.40 -26.94 0.08
N ASN A 52 8.75 -25.94 -0.48
CA ASN A 52 7.30 -25.88 -0.61
C ASN A 52 6.71 -27.09 -1.34
N ARG A 53 7.27 -27.46 -2.50
CA ARG A 53 6.82 -28.63 -3.26
C ARG A 53 6.94 -29.94 -2.47
N LEU A 54 7.97 -30.09 -1.64
CA LEU A 54 8.12 -31.25 -0.78
C LEU A 54 7.11 -31.22 0.36
N PHE A 55 6.94 -30.05 1.03
CA PHE A 55 5.95 -29.89 2.09
C PHE A 55 4.54 -30.18 1.59
N GLU A 56 4.17 -29.71 0.40
CA GLU A 56 2.87 -29.95 -0.22
C GLU A 56 2.57 -31.47 -0.32
N GLN A 57 3.54 -32.28 -0.70
CA GLN A 57 3.39 -33.73 -0.82
C GLN A 57 3.26 -34.46 0.52
N ILE A 58 3.92 -33.94 1.56
CA ILE A 58 3.99 -34.64 2.85
C ILE A 58 2.95 -34.14 3.87
N VAL A 59 2.46 -32.89 3.77
CA VAL A 59 1.45 -32.34 4.69
C VAL A 59 0.26 -33.28 4.90
N PRO A 60 -0.37 -33.86 3.86
CA PRO A 60 -1.51 -34.78 4.06
C PRO A 60 -1.12 -36.05 4.84
N LYS A 61 0.11 -36.54 4.66
CA LYS A 61 0.62 -37.79 5.27
C LYS A 61 1.06 -37.61 6.73
N TYR A 62 1.21 -36.37 7.18
CA TYR A 62 1.60 -36.04 8.56
C TYR A 62 0.43 -35.56 9.44
N ARG A 63 -0.79 -35.45 8.92
CA ARG A 63 -1.95 -35.09 9.72
C ARG A 63 -2.11 -36.01 10.94
N GLY A 64 -2.29 -35.39 12.11
CA GLY A 64 -2.41 -36.13 13.37
C GLY A 64 -1.11 -36.62 13.98
N LYS A 65 0.04 -36.44 13.32
CA LYS A 65 1.35 -36.77 13.86
C LYS A 65 1.97 -35.63 14.65
N PRO A 66 2.87 -35.88 15.61
CA PRO A 66 3.51 -34.81 16.40
C PRO A 66 4.22 -33.74 15.57
N GLN A 67 4.77 -34.10 14.41
CA GLN A 67 5.49 -33.17 13.53
C GLN A 67 4.55 -32.31 12.66
N ALA A 68 3.26 -32.63 12.58
CA ALA A 68 2.32 -31.98 11.66
C ALA A 68 2.30 -30.46 11.83
N GLN A 69 2.25 -29.98 13.06
CA GLN A 69 2.25 -28.54 13.35
C GLN A 69 3.47 -27.83 12.75
N ARG A 70 4.67 -28.39 12.95
CA ARG A 70 5.90 -27.80 12.43
C ARG A 70 5.93 -27.81 10.89
N ILE A 71 5.53 -28.92 10.29
CA ILE A 71 5.51 -29.09 8.82
C ILE A 71 4.54 -28.09 8.18
N ILE A 72 3.32 -27.95 8.71
CA ILE A 72 2.30 -27.04 8.18
C ILE A 72 2.74 -25.59 8.34
N PHE A 73 3.39 -25.23 9.46
CA PHE A 73 3.95 -23.90 9.64
C PHE A 73 5.03 -23.59 8.60
N PHE A 74 6.01 -24.47 8.39
CA PHE A 74 7.05 -24.27 7.40
C PHE A 74 6.52 -24.29 5.96
N PHE A 75 5.46 -25.04 5.71
CA PHE A 75 4.75 -25.01 4.43
C PHE A 75 4.15 -23.64 4.15
N ALA A 76 3.42 -23.07 5.12
CA ALA A 76 2.89 -21.72 5.03
C ALA A 76 4.02 -20.69 4.86
N ASP A 77 5.08 -20.80 5.66
CA ASP A 77 6.20 -19.86 5.62
C ASP A 77 6.99 -19.96 4.31
N SER A 78 7.10 -21.13 3.72
CA SER A 78 7.75 -21.29 2.41
C SER A 78 7.00 -20.58 1.28
N TYR A 79 5.66 -20.48 1.35
CA TYR A 79 4.87 -19.64 0.45
C TYR A 79 5.14 -18.15 0.71
N PHE A 80 5.18 -17.75 1.98
CA PHE A 80 5.46 -16.36 2.36
C PHE A 80 6.84 -15.90 1.86
N GLN A 81 7.89 -16.68 2.14
CA GLN A 81 9.26 -16.38 1.72
C GLN A 81 9.42 -16.38 0.19
N SER A 82 8.65 -17.21 -0.53
CA SER A 82 8.63 -17.20 -1.99
C SER A 82 7.71 -16.13 -2.59
N LYS A 83 7.16 -15.21 -1.76
CA LYS A 83 6.26 -14.10 -2.12
C LYS A 83 4.93 -14.56 -2.74
N SER A 84 4.52 -15.80 -2.50
CA SER A 84 3.21 -16.32 -2.88
C SER A 84 2.19 -15.99 -1.79
N TYR A 85 1.94 -14.69 -1.60
CA TYR A 85 1.25 -14.18 -0.41
C TYR A 85 -0.19 -14.67 -0.25
N SER A 86 -0.96 -14.82 -1.33
CA SER A 86 -2.31 -15.36 -1.26
C SER A 86 -2.34 -16.79 -0.70
N LEU A 87 -1.43 -17.66 -1.18
CA LEU A 87 -1.31 -19.02 -0.67
C LEU A 87 -0.74 -19.04 0.76
N ALA A 88 0.19 -18.14 1.08
CA ALA A 88 0.72 -17.98 2.43
C ALA A 88 -0.38 -17.62 3.43
N ALA A 89 -1.21 -16.62 3.13
CA ALA A 89 -2.34 -16.21 3.95
C ALA A 89 -3.26 -17.39 4.23
N TYR A 90 -3.70 -18.09 3.19
CA TYR A 90 -4.56 -19.25 3.31
C TYR A 90 -3.94 -20.36 4.18
N GLN A 91 -2.66 -20.67 4.01
CA GLN A 91 -2.02 -21.75 4.79
C GLN A 91 -1.78 -21.33 6.25
N TYR A 92 -1.46 -20.06 6.52
CA TYR A 92 -1.37 -19.57 7.90
C TYR A 92 -2.73 -19.55 8.60
N GLU A 93 -3.80 -19.13 7.92
CA GLU A 93 -5.16 -19.19 8.46
C GLU A 93 -5.57 -20.65 8.77
N ASN A 94 -5.23 -21.60 7.90
CA ASN A 94 -5.43 -23.03 8.15
C ASN A 94 -4.62 -23.52 9.36
N PHE A 95 -3.38 -23.05 9.52
CA PHE A 95 -2.56 -23.35 10.69
C PHE A 95 -3.21 -22.84 11.97
N VAL A 96 -3.63 -21.57 11.99
CA VAL A 96 -4.29 -20.93 13.14
C VAL A 96 -5.55 -21.70 13.53
N LYS A 97 -6.38 -22.07 12.55
CA LYS A 97 -7.59 -22.85 12.77
C LYS A 97 -7.32 -24.26 13.29
N SER A 98 -6.26 -24.90 12.81
CA SER A 98 -5.94 -26.30 13.15
C SER A 98 -5.19 -26.43 14.48
N TYR A 99 -4.43 -25.40 14.89
CA TYR A 99 -3.55 -25.43 16.05
C TYR A 99 -3.75 -24.17 16.94
N PRO A 100 -4.94 -23.96 17.49
CA PRO A 100 -5.27 -22.73 18.27
C PRO A 100 -4.48 -22.60 19.59
N LYS A 101 -3.83 -23.68 20.03
CA LYS A 101 -2.97 -23.70 21.24
C LYS A 101 -1.46 -23.74 20.91
N SER A 102 -1.11 -23.48 19.67
CA SER A 102 0.30 -23.46 19.25
C SER A 102 1.06 -22.28 19.88
N ASP A 103 2.30 -22.51 20.30
CA ASP A 103 3.20 -21.41 20.71
C ASP A 103 3.47 -20.42 19.58
N ARG A 104 3.26 -20.83 18.32
CA ARG A 104 3.40 -20.01 17.13
C ARG A 104 2.09 -19.36 16.65
N ILE A 105 1.05 -19.39 17.47
CA ILE A 105 -0.27 -18.90 17.05
C ILE A 105 -0.23 -17.40 16.71
N GLN A 106 0.47 -16.60 17.52
CA GLN A 106 0.60 -15.16 17.28
C GLN A 106 1.41 -14.87 16.02
N GLU A 107 2.55 -15.56 15.84
CA GLU A 107 3.38 -15.45 14.64
C GLU A 107 2.59 -15.80 13.38
N ALA A 108 1.86 -16.92 13.41
CA ALA A 108 1.07 -17.38 12.26
C ALA A 108 -0.07 -16.42 11.93
N THR A 109 -0.79 -15.91 12.95
CA THR A 109 -1.87 -14.93 12.75
C THR A 109 -1.32 -13.63 12.17
N PHE A 110 -0.19 -13.14 12.69
CA PHE A 110 0.47 -11.95 12.16
C PHE A 110 0.93 -12.16 10.71
N LYS A 111 1.60 -13.28 10.41
CA LYS A 111 2.08 -13.57 9.04
C LYS A 111 0.93 -13.77 8.05
N ALA A 112 -0.21 -14.29 8.48
CA ALA A 112 -1.43 -14.29 7.67
C ALA A 112 -1.85 -12.86 7.31
N ALA A 113 -2.02 -11.99 8.31
CA ALA A 113 -2.37 -10.58 8.10
C ALA A 113 -1.33 -9.82 7.27
N LYS A 114 -0.04 -10.05 7.52
CA LYS A 114 1.07 -9.49 6.74
C LYS A 114 1.06 -9.96 5.28
N SER A 115 0.57 -11.17 5.03
CA SER A 115 0.39 -11.67 3.66
C SER A 115 -0.67 -10.87 2.90
N TYR A 116 -1.78 -10.48 3.54
CA TYR A 116 -2.78 -9.58 2.95
C TYR A 116 -2.20 -8.17 2.72
N TYR A 117 -1.39 -7.65 3.65
CA TYR A 117 -0.69 -6.37 3.45
C TYR A 117 0.13 -6.36 2.14
N PHE A 118 0.88 -7.42 1.86
CA PHE A 118 1.67 -7.52 0.63
C PHE A 118 0.85 -7.73 -0.64
N GLN A 119 -0.43 -8.08 -0.54
CA GLN A 119 -1.35 -8.18 -1.67
C GLN A 119 -1.98 -6.83 -2.04
N SER A 120 -1.97 -5.87 -1.12
CA SER A 120 -2.51 -4.53 -1.35
C SER A 120 -1.83 -3.85 -2.55
N PRO A 121 -2.59 -3.47 -3.60
CA PRO A 121 -2.04 -2.91 -4.83
C PRO A 121 -1.57 -1.45 -4.66
N THR A 122 -1.11 -0.85 -5.76
CA THR A 122 -0.83 0.59 -5.80
C THR A 122 -2.11 1.40 -5.64
N TYR A 123 -2.03 2.62 -5.10
CA TYR A 123 -3.19 3.48 -4.82
C TYR A 123 -4.11 3.74 -6.04
N SER A 124 -3.57 3.68 -7.26
CA SER A 124 -4.31 3.96 -8.49
C SER A 124 -5.27 2.84 -8.92
N LEU A 125 -5.11 1.64 -8.38
CA LEU A 125 -5.98 0.48 -8.65
C LEU A 125 -7.13 0.42 -7.64
N ASP A 126 -8.02 -0.57 -7.81
CA ASP A 126 -9.02 -0.90 -6.79
C ASP A 126 -8.34 -1.22 -5.44
N GLN A 127 -9.00 -0.96 -4.33
CA GLN A 127 -8.40 -1.07 -3.00
C GLN A 127 -9.12 -2.08 -2.09
N GLU A 128 -9.88 -3.01 -2.66
CA GLU A 128 -10.58 -4.04 -1.90
C GLU A 128 -9.59 -4.84 -1.03
N GLU A 129 -8.46 -5.27 -1.62
CA GLU A 129 -7.41 -5.98 -0.90
C GLU A 129 -6.73 -5.11 0.18
N THR A 130 -6.70 -3.79 -0.01
CA THR A 130 -6.17 -2.87 1.00
C THR A 130 -7.07 -2.80 2.23
N TYR A 131 -8.38 -2.72 2.03
CA TYR A 131 -9.35 -2.76 3.14
C TYR A 131 -9.33 -4.10 3.86
N GLU A 132 -9.24 -5.21 3.13
CA GLU A 132 -9.11 -6.55 3.72
C GLU A 132 -7.82 -6.65 4.55
N ALA A 133 -6.70 -6.15 4.05
CA ALA A 133 -5.43 -6.15 4.79
C ALA A 133 -5.52 -5.35 6.10
N ILE A 134 -6.15 -4.16 6.08
CA ILE A 134 -6.38 -3.36 7.30
C ILE A 134 -7.24 -4.15 8.30
N GLU A 135 -8.32 -4.77 7.84
CA GLU A 135 -9.19 -5.58 8.69
C GLU A 135 -8.43 -6.75 9.35
N LYS A 136 -7.65 -7.52 8.57
CA LYS A 136 -6.87 -8.65 9.10
C LYS A 136 -5.80 -8.20 10.11
N LEU A 137 -5.11 -7.08 9.86
CA LEU A 137 -4.15 -6.50 10.79
C LEU A 137 -4.84 -6.01 12.07
N GLN A 138 -6.00 -5.37 11.96
CA GLN A 138 -6.78 -4.91 13.11
C GLN A 138 -7.28 -6.07 13.97
N ILE A 139 -7.75 -7.16 13.35
CA ILE A 139 -8.13 -8.40 14.06
C ILE A 139 -6.93 -8.95 14.83
N PHE A 140 -5.73 -8.98 14.20
CA PHE A 140 -4.52 -9.44 14.88
C PHE A 140 -4.20 -8.60 16.12
N ILE A 141 -4.23 -7.27 16.01
CA ILE A 141 -3.94 -6.35 17.12
C ILE A 141 -4.96 -6.51 18.26
N ASN A 142 -6.24 -6.68 17.91
CA ASN A 142 -7.30 -6.87 18.89
C ASN A 142 -7.16 -8.20 19.65
N LEU A 143 -6.73 -9.27 18.99
CA LEU A 143 -6.50 -10.57 19.60
C LEU A 143 -5.20 -10.61 20.44
N TYR A 144 -4.16 -9.89 20.00
CA TYR A 144 -2.83 -9.96 20.58
C TYR A 144 -2.21 -8.56 20.80
N PRO A 145 -2.82 -7.70 21.63
CA PRO A 145 -2.38 -6.31 21.81
C PRO A 145 -0.98 -6.17 22.39
N SER A 146 -0.51 -7.18 23.15
CA SER A 146 0.83 -7.21 23.77
C SER A 146 1.83 -8.05 22.98
N SER A 147 1.51 -8.46 21.75
CA SER A 147 2.43 -9.21 20.89
C SER A 147 3.62 -8.36 20.46
N GLU A 148 4.78 -8.98 20.31
CA GLU A 148 5.96 -8.35 19.73
C GLU A 148 5.73 -7.81 18.30
N TYR A 149 4.74 -8.36 17.58
CA TYR A 149 4.36 -7.94 16.22
C TYR A 149 3.34 -6.79 16.19
N ALA A 150 2.79 -6.38 17.34
CA ALA A 150 1.72 -5.38 17.38
C ALA A 150 2.17 -4.00 16.86
N ALA A 151 3.40 -3.60 17.14
CA ALA A 151 3.96 -2.34 16.65
C ALA A 151 4.11 -2.34 15.13
N GLU A 152 4.61 -3.43 14.54
CA GLU A 152 4.74 -3.60 13.08
C GLU A 152 3.36 -3.62 12.41
N ALA A 153 2.38 -4.32 12.99
CA ALA A 153 1.02 -4.35 12.47
C ALA A 153 0.35 -2.96 12.45
N ASN A 154 0.55 -2.15 13.50
CA ASN A 154 0.06 -0.77 13.53
C ASN A 154 0.73 0.11 12.47
N GLN A 155 2.03 -0.04 12.26
CA GLN A 155 2.74 0.67 11.19
C GLN A 155 2.19 0.30 9.81
N MET A 156 1.95 -0.98 9.54
CA MET A 156 1.36 -1.45 8.29
C MET A 156 -0.03 -0.85 8.05
N ILE A 157 -0.89 -0.78 9.08
CA ILE A 157 -2.19 -0.12 8.99
C ILE A 157 -2.03 1.34 8.61
N ALA A 158 -1.11 2.07 9.26
CA ALA A 158 -0.86 3.47 8.94
C ALA A 158 -0.42 3.68 7.49
N GLU A 159 0.48 2.82 6.97
CA GLU A 159 0.93 2.86 5.58
C GLU A 159 -0.21 2.58 4.58
N LEU A 160 -1.10 1.64 4.90
CA LEU A 160 -2.28 1.36 4.08
C LEU A 160 -3.29 2.51 4.11
N GLN A 161 -3.48 3.14 5.26
CA GLN A 161 -4.33 4.32 5.40
C GLN A 161 -3.78 5.51 4.62
N GLU A 162 -2.47 5.80 4.70
CA GLU A 162 -1.82 6.84 3.88
C GLU A 162 -1.99 6.54 2.36
N LYS A 163 -1.99 5.27 1.96
CA LYS A 163 -2.27 4.86 0.57
C LYS A 163 -3.70 5.20 0.14
N LEU A 164 -4.69 4.93 1.00
CA LEU A 164 -6.10 5.28 0.75
C LEU A 164 -6.30 6.80 0.69
N GLU A 165 -5.71 7.54 1.63
CA GLU A 165 -5.73 9.01 1.61
C GLU A 165 -5.14 9.55 0.31
N LYS A 166 -4.00 9.00 -0.13
CA LYS A 166 -3.38 9.39 -1.40
C LYS A 166 -4.31 9.15 -2.58
N LYS A 167 -5.02 8.01 -2.62
CA LYS A 167 -5.99 7.71 -3.67
C LYS A 167 -7.09 8.77 -3.72
N ASP A 168 -7.70 9.08 -2.58
CA ASP A 168 -8.80 10.04 -2.50
C ASP A 168 -8.34 11.45 -2.89
N PHE A 169 -7.15 11.85 -2.48
CA PHE A 169 -6.56 13.11 -2.89
C PHE A 169 -6.28 13.17 -4.40
N GLU A 170 -5.69 12.13 -4.99
CA GLU A 170 -5.42 12.11 -6.44
C GLU A 170 -6.71 12.13 -7.27
N ILE A 171 -7.79 11.52 -6.79
CA ILE A 171 -9.13 11.64 -7.39
C ILE A 171 -9.62 13.08 -7.31
N ALA A 172 -9.48 13.75 -6.16
CA ALA A 172 -9.88 15.15 -6.00
C ALA A 172 -9.07 16.09 -6.92
N LYS A 173 -7.77 15.85 -7.03
CA LYS A 173 -6.85 16.58 -7.90
C LYS A 173 -7.14 16.35 -9.39
N GLN A 174 -7.59 15.16 -9.76
CA GLN A 174 -7.93 14.82 -11.14
C GLN A 174 -9.07 15.69 -11.68
N TYR A 175 -10.08 16.04 -10.87
CA TYR A 175 -11.15 16.96 -11.29
C TYR A 175 -10.60 18.32 -11.73
N TYR A 176 -9.57 18.85 -11.05
CA TYR A 176 -8.87 20.05 -11.49
C TYR A 176 -8.19 19.85 -12.85
N THR A 177 -7.50 18.74 -13.02
CA THR A 177 -6.75 18.41 -14.25
C THR A 177 -7.68 18.34 -15.48
N ILE A 178 -8.87 17.76 -15.32
CA ILE A 178 -9.89 17.69 -16.40
C ILE A 178 -10.75 18.96 -16.51
N ARG A 179 -10.41 20.03 -15.75
CA ARG A 179 -11.08 21.32 -15.73
C ARG A 179 -12.52 21.31 -15.22
N ASP A 180 -12.92 20.29 -14.49
CA ASP A 180 -14.16 20.31 -13.71
C ASP A 180 -13.89 20.97 -12.35
N TYR A 181 -13.72 22.29 -12.38
CA TYR A 181 -13.32 23.07 -11.21
C TYR A 181 -14.34 23.03 -10.07
N LYS A 182 -15.65 22.91 -10.38
CA LYS A 182 -16.68 22.80 -9.34
C LYS A 182 -16.57 21.49 -8.58
N SER A 183 -16.39 20.39 -9.30
CA SER A 183 -16.17 19.08 -8.69
C SER A 183 -14.81 19.04 -7.96
N ALA A 184 -13.76 19.69 -8.47
CA ALA A 184 -12.47 19.81 -7.79
C ALA A 184 -12.60 20.51 -6.42
N ILE A 185 -13.33 21.63 -6.34
CA ILE A 185 -13.56 22.33 -5.07
C ILE A 185 -14.27 21.40 -4.08
N LYS A 186 -15.38 20.78 -4.49
CA LYS A 186 -16.17 19.92 -3.62
C LYS A 186 -15.39 18.67 -3.18
N ALA A 187 -14.63 18.05 -4.09
CA ALA A 187 -13.83 16.87 -3.80
C ALA A 187 -12.70 17.17 -2.80
N ASN A 188 -12.00 18.32 -2.95
CA ASN A 188 -10.96 18.72 -2.00
C ASN A 188 -11.55 19.10 -0.64
N ASP A 189 -12.74 19.72 -0.57
CA ASP A 189 -13.44 19.96 0.69
C ASP A 189 -13.80 18.65 1.40
N ASN A 190 -14.34 17.68 0.66
CA ASN A 190 -14.68 16.37 1.19
C ASN A 190 -13.42 15.63 1.68
N PHE A 191 -12.32 15.70 0.90
CA PHE A 191 -11.05 15.10 1.27
C PHE A 191 -10.52 15.67 2.60
N VAL A 192 -10.45 16.99 2.73
CA VAL A 192 -9.97 17.65 3.96
C VAL A 192 -10.89 17.37 5.16
N ALA A 193 -12.20 17.23 4.94
CA ALA A 193 -13.14 16.87 5.98
C ALA A 193 -13.04 15.39 6.39
N GLY A 194 -12.81 14.49 5.43
CA GLY A 194 -12.67 13.05 5.67
C GLY A 194 -11.35 12.67 6.33
N PHE A 195 -10.27 13.42 6.04
CA PHE A 195 -8.93 13.16 6.56
C PHE A 195 -8.36 14.40 7.29
N PRO A 196 -8.87 14.74 8.48
CA PRO A 196 -8.48 15.98 9.18
C PRO A 196 -7.00 16.05 9.58
N GLY A 197 -6.34 14.88 9.74
CA GLY A 197 -4.92 14.76 10.09
C GLY A 197 -3.97 14.52 8.91
N THR A 198 -4.47 14.55 7.68
CA THR A 198 -3.67 14.23 6.49
C THR A 198 -2.52 15.19 6.27
N LYS A 199 -1.37 14.64 5.87
CA LYS A 199 -0.19 15.41 5.42
C LYS A 199 -0.45 16.13 4.08
N LEU A 200 -1.47 15.69 3.32
CA LEU A 200 -1.84 16.25 2.00
C LEU A 200 -2.79 17.45 2.09
N ARG A 201 -3.14 17.90 3.32
CA ARG A 201 -4.09 19.00 3.55
C ARG A 201 -3.66 20.29 2.87
N GLU A 202 -2.39 20.65 2.97
CA GLU A 202 -1.85 21.88 2.36
C GLU A 202 -2.05 21.85 0.84
N GLU A 203 -1.65 20.75 0.18
CA GLU A 203 -1.80 20.60 -1.27
C GLU A 203 -3.27 20.57 -1.69
N ALA A 204 -4.16 19.94 -0.92
CA ALA A 204 -5.60 19.92 -1.20
C ALA A 204 -6.23 21.31 -1.14
N LEU A 205 -5.86 22.11 -0.14
CA LEU A 205 -6.30 23.51 -0.03
C LEU A 205 -5.76 24.37 -1.18
N TYR A 206 -4.53 24.11 -1.63
CA TYR A 206 -3.94 24.76 -2.78
C TYR A 206 -4.66 24.38 -4.09
N VAL A 207 -4.94 23.11 -4.34
CA VAL A 207 -5.70 22.66 -5.52
C VAL A 207 -7.09 23.27 -5.54
N LYS A 208 -7.75 23.36 -4.38
CA LYS A 208 -9.03 24.08 -4.25
C LYS A 208 -8.88 25.56 -4.62
N PHE A 209 -7.83 26.23 -4.15
CA PHE A 209 -7.54 27.63 -4.51
C PHE A 209 -7.37 27.80 -6.02
N LEU A 210 -6.62 26.90 -6.67
CA LEU A 210 -6.45 26.93 -8.12
C LEU A 210 -7.78 26.79 -8.86
N ALA A 211 -8.65 25.89 -8.42
CA ALA A 211 -9.97 25.68 -9.00
C ALA A 211 -10.89 26.92 -8.83
N LEU A 212 -10.85 27.53 -7.65
CA LEU A 212 -11.54 28.81 -7.38
C LEU A 212 -11.01 29.95 -8.26
N TYR A 213 -9.70 30.03 -8.44
CA TYR A 213 -9.06 31.01 -9.31
C TYR A 213 -9.55 30.91 -10.75
N GLU A 214 -9.57 29.71 -11.32
CA GLU A 214 -10.07 29.48 -12.68
C GLU A 214 -11.54 29.86 -12.82
N ILE A 215 -12.38 29.51 -11.84
CA ILE A 215 -13.81 29.90 -11.84
C ILE A 215 -13.97 31.43 -11.72
N ALA A 216 -13.22 32.06 -10.80
CA ALA A 216 -13.39 33.48 -10.53
C ALA A 216 -12.99 34.36 -11.74
N THR A 217 -11.78 34.09 -12.29
CA THR A 217 -11.21 34.88 -13.39
C THR A 217 -12.00 34.73 -14.69
N ASN A 218 -12.59 33.54 -14.94
CA ASN A 218 -13.42 33.28 -16.13
C ASN A 218 -14.93 33.52 -15.92
N SER A 219 -15.31 34.23 -14.86
CA SER A 219 -16.72 34.51 -14.56
C SER A 219 -17.27 35.69 -15.32
N VAL A 220 -18.58 35.65 -15.61
CA VAL A 220 -19.35 36.83 -16.06
C VAL A 220 -19.34 37.91 -14.97
N LEU A 221 -19.39 39.18 -15.38
CA LEU A 221 -19.27 40.33 -14.48
C LEU A 221 -20.22 40.28 -13.28
N SER A 222 -21.47 39.87 -13.46
CA SER A 222 -22.47 39.77 -12.41
C SER A 222 -22.14 38.78 -11.26
N LYS A 223 -21.22 37.85 -11.48
CA LYS A 223 -20.80 36.85 -10.49
C LYS A 223 -19.32 36.98 -10.09
N LYS A 224 -18.58 37.79 -10.84
CA LYS A 224 -17.11 37.81 -10.74
C LYS A 224 -16.66 38.37 -9.40
N GLU A 225 -17.17 39.48 -8.95
CA GLU A 225 -16.80 40.12 -7.69
C GLU A 225 -16.98 39.17 -6.48
N ALA A 226 -18.12 38.49 -6.38
CA ALA A 226 -18.41 37.57 -5.30
C ALA A 226 -17.41 36.39 -5.28
N ARG A 227 -17.05 35.85 -6.46
CA ARG A 227 -16.11 34.75 -6.60
C ARG A 227 -14.68 35.15 -6.34
N LEU A 228 -14.26 36.36 -6.70
CA LEU A 228 -12.95 36.89 -6.36
C LEU A 228 -12.82 37.08 -4.84
N LYS A 229 -13.88 37.51 -4.15
CA LYS A 229 -13.92 37.59 -2.68
C LYS A 229 -13.84 36.20 -2.02
N GLU A 230 -14.52 35.20 -2.56
CA GLU A 230 -14.41 33.82 -2.09
C GLU A 230 -12.98 33.29 -2.23
N LEU A 231 -12.31 33.57 -3.35
CA LEU A 231 -10.92 33.23 -3.58
C LEU A 231 -9.97 33.91 -2.56
N GLN A 232 -10.21 35.20 -2.23
CA GLN A 232 -9.45 35.89 -1.16
C GLN A 232 -9.61 35.18 0.19
N GLN A 233 -10.81 34.71 0.52
CA GLN A 233 -11.05 33.95 1.76
C GLN A 233 -10.27 32.63 1.77
N GLN A 234 -10.25 31.92 0.65
CA GLN A 234 -9.46 30.69 0.53
C GLN A 234 -7.95 30.94 0.65
N TYR A 235 -7.45 32.02 0.05
CA TYR A 235 -6.05 32.44 0.19
C TYR A 235 -5.69 32.74 1.67
N ALA A 236 -6.54 33.55 2.34
CA ALA A 236 -6.34 33.88 3.76
C ALA A 236 -6.39 32.63 4.65
N LEU A 237 -7.24 31.66 4.32
CA LEU A 237 -7.32 30.39 5.02
C LEU A 237 -6.01 29.58 4.88
N ILE A 238 -5.44 29.52 3.68
CA ILE A 238 -4.17 28.82 3.44
C ILE A 238 -3.07 29.46 4.28
N LEU A 239 -2.90 30.78 4.23
CA LEU A 239 -1.86 31.49 4.98
C LEU A 239 -2.05 31.39 6.50
N ARG A 240 -3.30 31.27 6.97
CA ARG A 240 -3.58 31.08 8.40
C ARG A 240 -3.06 29.72 8.91
N TYR A 241 -3.23 28.67 8.12
CA TYR A 241 -2.79 27.32 8.51
C TYR A 241 -1.35 27.01 8.11
N TYR A 242 -0.88 27.63 7.02
CA TYR A 242 0.44 27.38 6.42
C TYR A 242 1.12 28.71 6.06
N PRO A 243 1.60 29.47 7.05
CA PRO A 243 2.21 30.79 6.81
C PRO A 243 3.51 30.70 5.98
N GLU A 244 4.18 29.55 5.98
CA GLU A 244 5.39 29.25 5.20
C GLU A 244 5.10 28.23 4.09
N THR A 245 3.93 28.31 3.45
CA THR A 245 3.52 27.37 2.41
C THR A 245 4.52 27.30 1.25
N LEU A 246 4.74 26.10 0.72
CA LEU A 246 5.57 25.87 -0.46
C LEU A 246 4.99 26.53 -1.73
N PHE A 247 3.72 26.89 -1.73
CA PHE A 247 2.99 27.49 -2.84
C PHE A 247 2.94 29.04 -2.79
N MET A 248 3.67 29.67 -1.88
CA MET A 248 3.60 31.10 -1.59
C MET A 248 3.77 31.98 -2.83
N GLU A 249 4.76 31.68 -3.66
CA GLU A 249 5.06 32.48 -4.86
C GLU A 249 3.88 32.46 -5.85
N ASP A 250 3.34 31.28 -6.14
CA ASP A 250 2.21 31.13 -7.08
C ASP A 250 0.92 31.76 -6.50
N LEU A 251 0.65 31.54 -5.20
CA LEU A 251 -0.49 32.14 -4.50
C LEU A 251 -0.45 33.67 -4.61
N ASN A 252 0.70 34.29 -4.27
CA ASN A 252 0.88 35.74 -4.30
C ASN A 252 0.75 36.29 -5.72
N GLY A 253 1.37 35.65 -6.72
CA GLY A 253 1.29 36.07 -8.11
C GLY A 253 -0.15 36.04 -8.66
N LYS A 254 -0.96 35.07 -8.28
CA LYS A 254 -2.37 34.98 -8.62
C LYS A 254 -3.20 36.06 -7.87
N MET A 255 -2.93 36.25 -6.58
CA MET A 255 -3.66 37.22 -5.76
C MET A 255 -3.39 38.66 -6.16
N GLU A 256 -2.18 38.99 -6.66
CA GLU A 256 -1.92 40.32 -7.22
C GLU A 256 -2.87 40.66 -8.38
N LYS A 257 -3.11 39.70 -9.28
CA LYS A 257 -4.06 39.86 -10.41
C LYS A 257 -5.51 40.03 -9.90
N VAL A 258 -5.90 39.20 -8.92
CA VAL A 258 -7.21 39.23 -8.28
C VAL A 258 -7.49 40.58 -7.60
N ASN A 259 -6.52 41.12 -6.87
CA ASN A 259 -6.65 42.39 -6.17
C ASN A 259 -6.82 43.56 -7.16
N LYS A 260 -6.03 43.56 -8.26
CA LYS A 260 -6.20 44.56 -9.33
C LYS A 260 -7.59 44.51 -9.96
N GLU A 261 -8.15 43.30 -10.19
CA GLU A 261 -9.52 43.17 -10.71
C GLU A 261 -10.56 43.68 -9.69
N LEU A 262 -10.41 43.38 -8.39
CA LEU A 262 -11.33 43.84 -7.34
C LEU A 262 -11.32 45.37 -7.16
N GLU A 263 -10.17 46.04 -7.32
CA GLU A 263 -10.07 47.50 -7.31
C GLU A 263 -10.92 48.15 -8.40
N GLN A 264 -10.99 47.53 -9.60
CA GLN A 264 -11.84 48.03 -10.70
C GLN A 264 -13.33 48.01 -10.35
N PHE A 265 -13.80 46.94 -9.64
CA PHE A 265 -15.20 46.88 -9.18
C PHE A 265 -15.51 47.98 -8.15
N ASN A 266 -14.59 48.24 -7.23
CA ASN A 266 -14.76 49.30 -6.21
C ASN A 266 -14.84 50.69 -6.86
N THR A 267 -14.00 50.96 -7.85
CA THR A 267 -13.97 52.25 -8.57
C THR A 267 -15.26 52.48 -9.37
N THR A 268 -15.76 51.43 -10.05
CA THR A 268 -17.01 51.52 -10.85
C THR A 268 -18.24 51.76 -9.96
N THR A 269 -18.29 51.14 -8.77
CA THR A 269 -19.35 51.31 -7.81
C THR A 269 -19.38 52.73 -7.20
N THR A 270 -18.21 53.36 -7.05
CA THR A 270 -18.07 54.72 -6.53
C THR A 270 -18.47 55.77 -7.55
N LEU A 271 -18.30 55.51 -8.85
CA LEU A 271 -18.69 56.41 -9.96
C LEU A 271 -20.19 56.32 -10.32
N SER A 272 -20.87 55.29 -9.86
CA SER A 272 -22.31 55.06 -10.14
C SER A 272 -23.24 55.54 -9.00
N LYS A 273 -22.70 56.14 -7.96
CA LYS A 273 -23.42 56.87 -6.89
C LYS A 273 -23.29 58.36 -7.07
#